data_8c479c9a67e31f1c9cb1c6ef602953c1
#
_entry.id   8c479c9a67e31f1c9cb1c6ef602953c1
#
_cell.length_a   1.000
_cell.length_b   1.000
_cell.length_c   1.000
_cell.angle_alpha   90.00
_cell.angle_beta   90.00
_cell.angle_gamma   90.00
#
_symmetry.space_group_name_H-M   'P 1'
#
loop_
_entity.id
_entity.type
_entity.pdbx_description
1 polymer ?
#
loop_
_entity_poly.entity_id
_entity_poly.type
_entity_poly.pdbx_seq_one_letter_code
_entity_poly.pdbx_strand_id
1 'polypeptide(L)'
;MIAALPAGGRALKIIKNSVVALKYEVFDGKGALVERGKSPYYYLHGGYQGIFPRVEEALAGKDIGEKVRVRLAPADAFGARDPALVRVEPRAKFGGKPKVGMQMRGETPAAEGAHPMAFRVVKVTDTEITLDGNHPLAGEEIEFRCSVLEVRPATPDEVAHGHAHGPGGHHH
;
A
#
# COMPACT_ATOMS: atom_id res chain seq x y z
N MET A 1 17.59 34.58 -3.23
CA MET A 1 17.56 34.07 -3.64
C MET A 1 17.54 33.31 -4.08
N ILE A 2 17.44 33.03 -4.57
CA ILE A 2 17.31 32.31 -5.03
C ILE A 2 17.58 31.65 -5.46
N ALA A 3 17.54 31.38 -5.58
CA ALA A 3 17.73 30.80 -5.93
C ALA A 3 17.83 30.12 -6.56
N ALA A 4 18.01 30.10 -6.95
CA ALA A 4 18.13 29.52 -7.73
C ALA A 4 18.16 28.40 -7.83
N LEU A 5 17.77 28.03 -8.26
CA LEU A 5 17.76 26.89 -8.37
C LEU A 5 18.47 26.47 -9.32
N PRO A 6 18.97 25.74 -9.23
CA PRO A 6 19.79 25.19 -10.02
C PRO A 6 19.18 24.60 -11.06
N ALA A 7 19.63 24.82 -12.02
CA ALA A 7 19.18 24.21 -12.99
C ALA A 7 19.10 22.90 -12.82
N GLY A 8 18.53 22.31 -13.36
CA GLY A 8 18.40 21.05 -13.27
C GLY A 8 18.08 20.82 -12.03
N GLY A 9 18.50 21.44 -11.39
CA GLY A 9 18.32 21.01 -10.32
C GLY A 9 17.22 21.33 -9.75
N ARG A 10 16.71 21.87 -9.85
CA ARG A 10 15.91 22.23 -9.26
C ARG A 10 15.42 21.55 -8.33
N ALA A 11 15.46 21.81 -7.23
CA ALA A 11 14.89 21.17 -6.23
C ALA A 11 13.47 21.45 -6.25
N LEU A 12 12.75 20.51 -6.66
CA LEU A 12 11.31 20.62 -6.66
C LEU A 12 10.82 20.04 -5.37
N LYS A 13 10.04 20.80 -4.65
CA LYS A 13 9.44 20.29 -3.44
C LYS A 13 8.12 19.61 -3.77
N ILE A 14 7.74 18.68 -2.96
CA ILE A 14 6.48 17.98 -3.15
C ILE A 14 5.34 18.93 -2.81
N ILE A 15 4.53 19.25 -3.79
CA ILE A 15 3.36 20.08 -3.62
C ILE A 15 2.18 19.43 -4.32
N LYS A 16 1.00 20.00 -4.21
CA LYS A 16 -0.16 19.44 -4.87
C LYS A 16 0.11 19.32 -6.36
N ASN A 17 -0.30 18.19 -6.91
CA ASN A 17 -0.10 17.84 -8.31
C ASN A 17 1.36 17.63 -8.68
N SER A 18 2.16 17.17 -7.73
CA SER A 18 3.48 16.66 -8.04
C SER A 18 3.39 15.15 -8.21
N VAL A 19 4.14 14.60 -9.13
CA VAL A 19 4.34 13.15 -9.21
C VAL A 19 5.63 12.84 -8.48
N VAL A 20 5.56 11.94 -7.53
CA VAL A 20 6.66 11.62 -6.66
C VAL A 20 7.04 10.17 -6.82
N ALA A 21 8.34 9.92 -6.96
CA ALA A 21 8.85 8.55 -6.98
C ALA A 21 9.51 8.27 -5.65
N LEU A 22 9.14 7.17 -5.03
CA LEU A 22 9.65 6.79 -3.72
C LEU A 22 10.27 5.41 -3.74
N LYS A 23 11.16 5.20 -2.79
CA LYS A 23 11.58 3.88 -2.40
C LYS A 23 11.04 3.71 -0.99
N TYR A 24 10.30 2.63 -0.71
CA TYR A 24 9.69 2.50 0.60
C TYR A 24 9.80 1.11 1.19
N GLU A 25 9.70 1.05 2.50
CA GLU A 25 9.69 -0.19 3.25
C GLU A 25 8.64 -0.06 4.35
N VAL A 26 8.03 -1.17 4.69
CA VAL A 26 7.01 -1.22 5.75
C VAL A 26 7.51 -2.14 6.85
N PHE A 27 7.44 -1.66 8.08
CA PHE A 27 7.84 -2.43 9.25
C PHE A 27 6.62 -2.62 10.15
N ASP A 28 6.56 -3.75 10.82
CA ASP A 28 5.45 -3.99 11.75
C ASP A 28 5.71 -3.28 13.07
N GLY A 29 4.78 -3.41 14.00
CA GLY A 29 4.90 -2.75 15.29
C GLY A 29 6.07 -3.23 16.13
N LYS A 30 6.68 -4.33 15.75
CA LYS A 30 7.83 -4.87 16.48
C LYS A 30 9.14 -4.49 15.81
N GLY A 31 9.09 -3.72 14.73
CA GLY A 31 10.27 -3.29 14.03
C GLY A 31 10.79 -4.26 12.98
N ALA A 32 10.06 -5.30 12.68
CA ALA A 32 10.49 -6.25 11.65
C ALA A 32 10.04 -5.77 10.28
N LEU A 33 10.92 -5.92 9.29
CA LEU A 33 10.59 -5.56 7.92
C LEU A 33 9.56 -6.55 7.39
N VAL A 34 8.41 -6.08 6.98
CA VAL A 34 7.37 -6.93 6.44
C VAL A 34 7.14 -6.76 4.97
N GLU A 35 7.53 -5.64 4.41
CA GLU A 35 7.39 -5.43 2.99
C GLU A 35 8.41 -4.43 2.50
N ARG A 36 9.04 -4.75 1.36
CA ARG A 36 9.90 -3.79 0.67
C ARG A 36 9.19 -3.52 -0.64
N GLY A 37 8.71 -2.31 -0.79
CA GLY A 37 7.92 -1.96 -1.96
C GLY A 37 8.74 -1.97 -3.24
N LYS A 38 8.03 -2.01 -4.35
CA LYS A 38 8.69 -1.91 -5.62
C LYS A 38 9.30 -0.54 -5.71
N SER A 39 10.48 -0.45 -6.25
CA SER A 39 11.17 0.82 -6.41
C SER A 39 11.45 1.03 -7.90
N PRO A 40 11.12 2.17 -8.43
CA PRO A 40 10.45 3.28 -7.75
C PRO A 40 8.94 3.09 -7.69
N TYR A 41 8.33 3.62 -6.67
CA TYR A 41 6.88 3.64 -6.56
C TYR A 41 6.42 5.06 -6.84
N TYR A 42 5.53 5.23 -7.79
CA TYR A 42 5.08 6.55 -8.20
C TYR A 42 3.69 6.85 -7.66
N TYR A 43 3.50 8.06 -7.16
CA TYR A 43 2.15 8.47 -6.79
C TYR A 43 1.93 9.94 -7.15
N LEU A 44 0.67 10.33 -7.28
CA LEU A 44 0.30 11.71 -7.54
C LEU A 44 -0.06 12.35 -6.20
N HIS A 45 0.65 13.39 -5.83
CA HIS A 45 0.47 14.07 -4.54
C HIS A 45 -0.66 15.08 -4.63
N GLY A 46 -1.49 15.12 -3.62
CA GLY A 46 -2.53 16.15 -3.55
C GLY A 46 -3.90 15.63 -3.17
N GLY A 47 -3.96 14.50 -2.49
CA GLY A 47 -5.26 14.00 -2.03
C GLY A 47 -5.92 13.02 -2.97
N TYR A 48 -5.14 12.45 -3.88
CA TYR A 48 -5.65 11.48 -4.85
C TYR A 48 -5.62 10.04 -4.33
N GLN A 49 -5.24 9.89 -3.05
CA GLN A 49 -5.19 8.58 -2.40
C GLN A 49 -4.20 7.61 -3.02
N GLY A 50 -3.14 8.14 -3.57
CA GLY A 50 -2.07 7.31 -4.14
C GLY A 50 -1.15 6.71 -3.10
N ILE A 51 -1.23 7.16 -1.85
CA ILE A 51 -0.42 6.67 -0.77
C ILE A 51 -1.22 6.94 0.50
N PHE A 52 -0.83 6.34 1.61
CA PHE A 52 -1.53 6.57 2.87
C PHE A 52 -1.59 8.06 3.20
N PRO A 53 -2.73 8.59 3.60
CA PRO A 53 -2.87 10.04 3.80
C PRO A 53 -1.85 10.63 4.77
N ARG A 54 -1.52 9.94 5.85
CA ARG A 54 -0.55 10.48 6.79
C ARG A 54 0.85 10.50 6.22
N VAL A 55 1.18 9.55 5.36
CA VAL A 55 2.47 9.55 4.67
C VAL A 55 2.49 10.70 3.67
N GLU A 56 1.39 10.92 2.99
CA GLU A 56 1.31 12.02 2.03
C GLU A 56 1.51 13.35 2.74
N GLU A 57 0.91 13.53 3.91
CA GLU A 57 1.10 14.76 4.69
C GLU A 57 2.56 14.93 5.09
N ALA A 58 3.21 13.85 5.49
CA ALA A 58 4.60 13.92 5.92
C ALA A 58 5.53 14.22 4.76
N LEU A 59 5.13 13.84 3.55
CA LEU A 59 5.95 14.09 2.37
C LEU A 59 5.78 15.50 1.80
N ALA A 60 4.72 16.19 2.17
CA ALA A 60 4.47 17.53 1.62
C ALA A 60 5.66 18.44 1.91
N GLY A 61 6.15 19.11 0.91
CA GLY A 61 7.26 20.04 1.06
C GLY A 61 8.65 19.43 1.09
N LYS A 62 8.74 18.11 0.94
CA LYS A 62 10.05 17.46 0.95
C LYS A 62 10.72 17.52 -0.41
N ASP A 63 12.05 17.41 -0.39
CA ASP A 63 12.85 17.41 -1.59
C ASP A 63 13.38 16.06 -1.93
N ILE A 64 13.89 15.90 -3.13
CA ILE A 64 14.59 14.68 -3.54
C ILE A 64 15.71 14.39 -2.53
N GLY A 65 15.82 13.15 -2.15
CA GLY A 65 16.84 12.70 -1.21
C GLY A 65 16.40 12.71 0.24
N GLU A 66 15.29 13.34 0.55
CA GLU A 66 14.82 13.34 1.92
C GLU A 66 14.16 12.03 2.28
N LYS A 67 14.23 11.67 3.53
CA LYS A 67 13.64 10.44 4.02
C LYS A 67 12.55 10.77 5.02
N VAL A 68 11.52 9.96 5.02
CA VAL A 68 10.39 10.15 5.91
C VAL A 68 10.08 8.85 6.60
N ARG A 69 9.73 8.93 7.86
CA ARG A 69 9.37 7.77 8.65
C ARG A 69 8.09 8.12 9.41
N VAL A 70 7.07 7.35 9.17
CA VAL A 70 5.76 7.65 9.73
C VAL A 70 5.19 6.41 10.40
N ARG A 71 4.73 6.54 11.65
CA ARG A 71 4.03 5.47 12.30
C ARG A 71 2.57 5.63 11.99
N LEU A 72 1.93 4.52 11.63
CA LEU A 72 0.54 4.54 11.22
C LEU A 72 -0.26 3.59 12.12
N ALA A 73 -1.30 4.12 12.73
CA ALA A 73 -2.26 3.28 13.43
C ALA A 73 -3.02 2.46 12.39
N PRO A 74 -3.66 1.36 12.78
CA PRO A 74 -4.40 0.55 11.79
C PRO A 74 -5.37 1.37 10.93
N ALA A 75 -6.08 2.30 11.51
CA ALA A 75 -7.05 3.10 10.76
C ALA A 75 -6.39 3.96 9.67
N ASP A 76 -5.12 4.29 9.85
CA ASP A 76 -4.38 5.11 8.90
C ASP A 76 -3.54 4.26 7.94
N ALA A 77 -3.61 2.96 8.08
CA ALA A 77 -2.81 2.04 7.28
C ALA A 77 -3.71 1.03 6.58
N PHE A 78 -3.66 -0.22 7.01
CA PHE A 78 -4.41 -1.29 6.33
C PHE A 78 -5.78 -1.55 6.96
N GLY A 79 -6.18 -0.72 7.90
CA GLY A 79 -7.50 -0.82 8.51
C GLY A 79 -7.55 -1.83 9.63
N ALA A 80 -8.66 -1.86 10.32
CA ALA A 80 -8.89 -2.82 11.39
C ALA A 80 -9.15 -4.19 10.78
N ARG A 81 -8.90 -5.22 11.57
CA ARG A 81 -9.29 -6.57 11.14
C ARG A 81 -10.80 -6.65 11.14
N ASP A 82 -11.33 -7.30 10.13
CA ASP A 82 -12.77 -7.51 10.00
C ASP A 82 -13.04 -8.98 10.28
N PRO A 83 -13.67 -9.33 11.40
CA PRO A 83 -13.96 -10.72 11.70
C PRO A 83 -14.85 -11.39 10.65
N ALA A 84 -15.64 -10.62 9.91
CA ALA A 84 -16.49 -11.19 8.88
C ALA A 84 -15.69 -11.76 7.71
N LEU A 85 -14.42 -11.42 7.59
CA LEU A 85 -13.57 -11.96 6.55
C LEU A 85 -12.84 -13.21 6.99
N VAL A 86 -13.09 -13.69 8.20
CA VAL A 86 -12.50 -14.94 8.68
C VAL A 86 -13.57 -16.02 8.54
N ARG A 87 -13.23 -17.13 7.89
CA ARG A 87 -14.15 -18.21 7.69
C ARG A 87 -13.58 -19.52 8.15
N VAL A 88 -14.42 -20.37 8.69
CA VAL A 88 -14.06 -21.75 9.00
C VAL A 88 -14.82 -22.61 8.01
N GLU A 89 -14.11 -23.42 7.23
CA GLU A 89 -14.71 -24.27 6.22
C GLU A 89 -14.33 -25.72 6.46
N PRO A 90 -15.18 -26.67 6.03
CA PRO A 90 -14.80 -28.07 6.17
C PRO A 90 -13.57 -28.38 5.33
N ARG A 91 -12.64 -29.08 5.92
CA ARG A 91 -11.43 -29.45 5.19
C ARG A 91 -11.72 -30.28 3.95
N ALA A 92 -12.76 -31.11 4.01
CA ALA A 92 -13.11 -31.95 2.89
C ALA A 92 -13.55 -31.17 1.64
N LYS A 93 -13.87 -29.89 1.82
CA LYS A 93 -14.26 -29.05 0.71
C LYS A 93 -13.09 -28.71 -0.18
N PHE A 94 -11.87 -28.88 0.29
CA PHE A 94 -10.68 -28.50 -0.44
C PHE A 94 -9.89 -29.72 -0.84
N GLY A 95 -9.57 -29.83 -2.11
CA GLY A 95 -8.74 -30.92 -2.58
C GLY A 95 -7.31 -30.73 -2.17
N GLY A 96 -6.55 -31.79 -2.19
CA GLY A 96 -5.14 -31.69 -1.86
C GLY A 96 -4.93 -31.55 -0.36
N LYS A 97 -3.80 -30.97 0.00
CA LYS A 97 -3.45 -30.79 1.41
C LYS A 97 -3.26 -29.33 1.71
N PRO A 98 -4.28 -28.67 2.24
CA PRO A 98 -4.15 -27.27 2.60
C PRO A 98 -3.11 -27.10 3.69
N LYS A 99 -2.32 -26.04 3.59
CA LYS A 99 -1.29 -25.76 4.59
C LYS A 99 -1.41 -24.29 5.00
N VAL A 100 -1.03 -24.03 6.25
CA VAL A 100 -1.00 -22.67 6.75
C VAL A 100 -0.06 -21.83 5.85
N GLY A 101 -0.52 -20.68 5.46
CA GLY A 101 0.22 -19.79 4.58
C GLY A 101 -0.21 -19.84 3.13
N MET A 102 -0.96 -20.88 2.73
CA MET A 102 -1.42 -20.94 1.35
C MET A 102 -2.46 -19.90 1.10
N GLN A 103 -2.50 -19.40 -0.14
CA GLN A 103 -3.53 -18.46 -0.54
C GLN A 103 -4.57 -19.19 -1.39
N MET A 104 -5.80 -18.85 -1.17
CA MET A 104 -6.91 -19.45 -1.87
C MET A 104 -7.88 -18.38 -2.29
N ARG A 105 -8.62 -18.65 -3.36
CA ARG A 105 -9.61 -17.70 -3.79
C ARG A 105 -10.95 -18.07 -3.19
N GLY A 106 -11.66 -17.06 -2.78
CA GLY A 106 -13.03 -17.24 -2.30
C GLY A 106 -13.85 -16.04 -2.69
N GLU A 107 -15.01 -15.92 -2.15
CA GLU A 107 -15.87 -14.78 -2.42
C GLU A 107 -16.22 -14.06 -1.14
N THR A 108 -16.44 -12.76 -1.25
CA THR A 108 -16.84 -11.98 -0.09
C THR A 108 -18.22 -12.43 0.37
N PRO A 109 -18.59 -12.09 1.59
CA PRO A 109 -19.94 -12.41 2.07
C PRO A 109 -21.02 -11.84 1.16
N ALA A 110 -22.10 -12.56 1.05
CA ALA A 110 -23.17 -12.16 0.15
C ALA A 110 -23.74 -10.78 0.43
N ALA A 111 -23.70 -10.35 1.68
CA ALA A 111 -24.25 -9.05 2.03
C ALA A 111 -23.55 -7.91 1.32
N GLU A 112 -22.33 -8.14 0.91
CA GLU A 112 -21.55 -7.11 0.26
C GLU A 112 -21.59 -7.24 -1.24
N GLY A 113 -22.34 -8.17 -1.77
CA GLY A 113 -22.27 -8.47 -3.18
C GLY A 113 -21.04 -9.34 -3.41
N ALA A 114 -21.27 -10.64 -3.62
CA ALA A 114 -20.18 -11.58 -3.73
C ALA A 114 -19.22 -11.19 -4.86
N HIS A 115 -17.95 -11.13 -4.56
CA HIS A 115 -16.92 -10.92 -5.57
C HIS A 115 -15.65 -11.64 -5.12
N PRO A 116 -14.80 -12.01 -6.07
CA PRO A 116 -13.60 -12.79 -5.73
C PRO A 116 -12.68 -12.03 -4.80
N MET A 117 -12.06 -12.73 -3.88
CA MET A 117 -11.00 -12.16 -3.10
C MET A 117 -10.07 -13.26 -2.63
N ALA A 118 -8.87 -12.89 -2.27
CA ALA A 118 -7.87 -13.83 -1.81
C ALA A 118 -8.01 -14.04 -0.31
N PHE A 119 -7.94 -15.30 0.10
CA PHE A 119 -7.93 -15.66 1.50
C PHE A 119 -6.65 -16.41 1.78
N ARG A 120 -6.15 -16.28 2.99
CA ARG A 120 -4.97 -17.00 3.41
C ARG A 120 -5.37 -18.05 4.43
N VAL A 121 -4.81 -19.25 4.32
CA VAL A 121 -5.05 -20.31 5.28
C VAL A 121 -4.25 -19.99 6.53
N VAL A 122 -4.92 -19.81 7.66
CA VAL A 122 -4.25 -19.48 8.92
C VAL A 122 -4.30 -20.60 9.94
N LYS A 123 -5.13 -21.60 9.73
CA LYS A 123 -5.21 -22.74 10.64
C LYS A 123 -5.74 -23.94 9.90
N VAL A 124 -5.20 -25.11 10.15
CA VAL A 124 -5.66 -26.36 9.57
C VAL A 124 -5.80 -27.38 10.68
N THR A 125 -6.97 -28.01 10.75
CA THR A 125 -7.18 -29.12 11.67
C THR A 125 -7.56 -30.35 10.85
N ASP A 126 -7.84 -31.45 11.50
CA ASP A 126 -8.24 -32.69 10.80
C ASP A 126 -9.54 -32.52 10.05
N THR A 127 -10.41 -31.63 10.50
CA THR A 127 -11.76 -31.50 9.96
C THR A 127 -12.06 -30.16 9.35
N GLU A 128 -11.28 -29.12 9.67
CA GLU A 128 -11.59 -27.77 9.24
C GLU A 128 -10.37 -26.99 8.85
N ILE A 129 -10.57 -25.97 8.02
CA ILE A 129 -9.53 -24.98 7.79
C ILE A 129 -10.11 -23.62 8.07
N THR A 130 -9.27 -22.71 8.55
CA THR A 130 -9.65 -21.33 8.79
C THR A 130 -8.99 -20.46 7.73
N LEU A 131 -9.81 -19.66 7.08
CA LEU A 131 -9.37 -18.75 6.02
C LEU A 131 -9.55 -17.33 6.49
N ASP A 132 -8.58 -16.49 6.19
CA ASP A 132 -8.59 -15.08 6.61
C ASP A 132 -8.41 -14.21 5.38
N GLY A 133 -9.41 -13.41 5.07
CA GLY A 133 -9.37 -12.50 3.93
C GLY A 133 -8.84 -11.12 4.27
N ASN A 134 -8.48 -10.89 5.53
CA ASN A 134 -7.91 -9.60 5.91
C ASN A 134 -6.52 -9.43 5.34
N HIS A 135 -6.13 -8.19 5.11
CA HIS A 135 -4.74 -7.91 4.77
C HIS A 135 -3.87 -8.43 5.92
N PRO A 136 -2.70 -8.99 5.63
CA PRO A 136 -1.84 -9.51 6.70
C PRO A 136 -1.51 -8.50 7.79
N LEU A 137 -1.51 -7.23 7.46
CA LEU A 137 -1.19 -6.18 8.43
C LEU A 137 -2.43 -5.46 8.95
N ALA A 138 -3.63 -5.94 8.63
CA ALA A 138 -4.85 -5.33 9.15
C ALA A 138 -4.85 -5.46 10.68
N GLY A 139 -5.23 -4.40 11.36
CA GLY A 139 -5.24 -4.36 12.81
C GLY A 139 -3.88 -4.11 13.42
N GLU A 140 -2.85 -3.91 12.60
CA GLU A 140 -1.49 -3.70 13.10
C GLU A 140 -1.07 -2.26 12.94
N GLU A 141 -0.35 -1.76 13.92
CA GLU A 141 0.35 -0.50 13.77
C GLU A 141 1.59 -0.79 12.93
N ILE A 142 1.89 0.06 11.98
CA ILE A 142 3.06 -0.15 11.13
C ILE A 142 3.92 1.11 11.11
N GLU A 143 5.13 0.97 10.65
CA GLU A 143 6.00 2.11 10.40
C GLU A 143 6.33 2.10 8.91
N PHE A 144 6.03 3.19 8.24
CA PHE A 144 6.28 3.34 6.81
C PHE A 144 7.52 4.23 6.67
N ARG A 145 8.53 3.72 5.99
CA ARG A 145 9.76 4.49 5.75
C ARG A 145 9.94 4.65 4.26
N CYS A 146 10.24 5.84 3.83
CA CYS A 146 10.45 6.06 2.41
C CYS A 146 11.51 7.12 2.17
N SER A 147 12.06 7.10 0.96
CA SER A 147 13.01 8.09 0.50
C SER A 147 12.47 8.68 -0.79
N VAL A 148 12.63 9.96 -0.96
CA VAL A 148 12.15 10.65 -2.16
C VAL A 148 13.22 10.49 -3.25
N LEU A 149 12.85 9.83 -4.33
CA LEU A 149 13.77 9.59 -5.43
C LEU A 149 13.62 10.63 -6.54
N GLU A 150 12.40 11.07 -6.78
CA GLU A 150 12.15 12.01 -7.86
C GLU A 150 10.89 12.81 -7.56
N VAL A 151 10.87 14.07 -7.97
CA VAL A 151 9.68 14.91 -7.87
C VAL A 151 9.55 15.64 -9.19
N ARG A 152 8.40 15.60 -9.81
CA ARG A 152 8.15 16.36 -11.03
C ARG A 152 6.71 16.84 -11.06
N PRO A 153 6.41 17.88 -11.85
CA PRO A 153 5.03 18.30 -11.99
C PRO A 153 4.21 17.20 -12.69
N ALA A 154 2.96 17.07 -12.32
CA ALA A 154 2.09 16.12 -13.00
C ALA A 154 1.69 16.69 -14.34
N THR A 155 1.41 15.81 -15.30
CA THR A 155 0.86 16.23 -16.58
C THR A 155 -0.64 16.45 -16.41
N PRO A 156 -1.27 17.19 -17.33
CA PRO A 156 -2.73 17.35 -17.27
C PRO A 156 -3.46 16.02 -17.29
N ASP A 157 -2.96 15.03 -18.03
CA ASP A 157 -3.58 13.72 -18.07
C ASP A 157 -3.51 13.04 -16.73
N GLU A 158 -2.39 13.15 -16.05
CA GLU A 158 -2.25 12.53 -14.71
C GLU A 158 -3.23 13.15 -13.74
N VAL A 159 -3.37 14.45 -13.77
CA VAL A 159 -4.29 15.14 -12.89
C VAL A 159 -5.73 14.73 -13.22
N ALA A 160 -6.07 14.67 -14.49
CA ALA A 160 -7.41 14.30 -14.93
C ALA A 160 -7.75 12.88 -14.51
N HIS A 161 -6.78 11.97 -14.54
CA HIS A 161 -7.02 10.59 -14.18
C HIS A 161 -6.88 10.36 -12.68
N GLY A 162 -6.29 11.29 -11.95
CA GLY A 162 -6.12 11.16 -10.50
C GLY A 162 -5.04 10.19 -10.08
N HIS A 163 -4.11 9.85 -10.95
CA HIS A 163 -3.00 8.97 -10.58
C HIS A 163 -1.78 9.23 -11.44
N ALA A 164 -0.63 8.87 -10.90
CA ALA A 164 0.63 9.05 -11.60
C ALA A 164 0.79 8.01 -12.68
N HIS A 165 1.49 8.41 -13.76
CA HIS A 165 1.90 7.47 -14.78
C HIS A 165 3.38 7.23 -14.57
N GLY A 166 3.78 6.00 -14.51
CA GLY A 166 5.18 5.65 -14.33
C GLY A 166 5.97 5.77 -15.62
N PRO A 167 7.22 5.43 -15.56
CA PRO A 167 8.06 5.47 -16.73
C PRO A 167 7.47 4.55 -17.78
N GLY A 168 7.53 4.94 -18.99
CA GLY A 168 6.93 4.15 -20.03
C GLY A 168 5.52 4.55 -20.33
N GLY A 169 5.04 5.41 -19.51
CA GLY A 169 3.78 5.96 -19.83
C GLY A 169 2.61 5.06 -19.95
N HIS A 170 2.55 4.02 -19.32
CA HIS A 170 1.64 3.15 -19.44
C HIS A 170 0.54 3.31 -18.83
N HIS A 171 -0.31 2.82 -19.02
CA HIS A 171 -1.34 2.96 -18.45
C HIS A 171 -2.18 2.01 -18.80
N HIS A 172 -3.12 1.90 -18.50
CA HIS A 172 -3.95 0.94 -18.78
C HIS A 172 -5.27 1.35 -18.60
#